data_4db31a83e5b57f1cb4d3f71aadd9dac9
#
_entry.id   4db31a83e5b57f1cb4d3f71aadd9dac9
#
_cell.length_a   1.000
_cell.length_b   1.000
_cell.length_c   1.000
_cell.angle_alpha   90.00
_cell.angle_beta   90.00
_cell.angle_gamma   90.00
#
_symmetry.space_group_name_H-M   'P 1'
#
loop_
_entity.id
_entity.type
_entity.pdbx_description
1 polymer ?
#
loop_
_entity_poly.entity_id
_entity_poly.type
_entity_poly.pdbx_seq_one_letter_code
_entity_poly.pdbx_strand_id
1 'polypeptide(L)'
;MGLKEAVVSVFSKYATFSGRATRSEYWFFYLFNIIMSFGLIAVCSIIGAIFKGLDGAAGGYMVGAIIYWIYAIAAFIPGLAVSVRRLHDTGRSGFNLFWMFLPIIGASLLLVYFATGSNPGDNAYGPEPEK
;
A
#
# COMPACT_ATOMS: atom_id res chain seq x y z
N MET A 1 -4.29 -11.32 10.25
CA MET A 1 -3.45 -10.13 10.48
C MET A 1 -4.33 -8.90 10.45
N GLY A 2 -4.23 -8.05 11.47
CA GLY A 2 -5.00 -6.80 11.51
C GLY A 2 -4.30 -5.64 10.84
N LEU A 3 -4.95 -4.47 10.82
CA LEU A 3 -4.41 -3.26 10.19
C LEU A 3 -3.04 -2.86 10.77
N LYS A 4 -2.94 -2.77 12.09
CA LYS A 4 -1.70 -2.39 12.78
C LYS A 4 -0.58 -3.38 12.48
N GLU A 5 -0.87 -4.66 12.58
CA GLU A 5 0.13 -5.71 12.32
C GLU A 5 0.62 -5.68 10.89
N ALA A 6 -0.29 -5.46 9.94
CA ALA A 6 0.05 -5.36 8.52
C ALA A 6 0.98 -4.18 8.24
N VAL A 7 0.65 -3.01 8.79
CA VAL A 7 1.47 -1.79 8.61
C VAL A 7 2.85 -1.99 9.23
N VAL A 8 2.92 -2.51 10.45
CA VAL A 8 4.20 -2.78 11.12
C VAL A 8 5.02 -3.78 10.32
N SER A 9 4.39 -4.85 9.83
CA SER A 9 5.08 -5.86 9.00
C SER A 9 5.68 -5.25 7.74
N VAL A 10 4.89 -4.44 7.01
CA VAL A 10 5.35 -3.82 5.76
C VAL A 10 6.54 -2.90 6.02
N PHE A 11 6.47 -2.03 7.04
CA PHE A 11 7.56 -1.10 7.33
C PHE A 11 8.77 -1.78 7.95
N SER A 12 8.59 -2.87 8.72
CA SER A 12 9.71 -3.64 9.24
C SER A 12 10.48 -4.38 8.14
N LYS A 13 9.78 -4.75 7.06
CA LYS A 13 10.36 -5.37 5.87
C LYS A 13 10.54 -4.33 4.74
N TYR A 14 11.02 -3.17 5.07
CA TYR A 14 11.01 -1.95 4.24
C TYR A 14 11.45 -2.21 2.79
N ALA A 15 12.58 -2.87 2.61
CA ALA A 15 13.14 -3.17 1.29
C ALA A 15 13.31 -4.69 1.09
N THR A 16 12.45 -5.51 1.70
CA THR A 16 12.50 -6.97 1.57
C THR A 16 11.62 -7.41 0.41
N PHE A 17 12.25 -7.73 -0.70
CA PHE A 17 11.56 -8.19 -1.91
C PHE A 17 11.46 -9.70 -2.01
N SER A 18 12.15 -10.43 -1.15
CA SER A 18 12.10 -11.89 -1.07
C SER A 18 10.98 -12.33 -0.11
N GLY A 19 10.53 -13.57 -0.26
CA GLY A 19 9.48 -14.13 0.58
C GLY A 19 8.09 -13.87 0.03
N ARG A 20 7.09 -14.05 0.89
CA ARG A 20 5.67 -14.01 0.51
C ARG A 20 4.91 -13.08 1.45
N ALA A 21 3.86 -12.44 0.95
CA ALA A 21 2.95 -11.61 1.73
C ALA A 21 1.51 -12.12 1.57
N THR A 22 0.76 -12.13 2.68
CA THR A 22 -0.65 -12.52 2.67
C THR A 22 -1.53 -11.44 2.05
N ARG A 23 -2.78 -11.82 1.70
CA ARG A 23 -3.78 -10.86 1.27
C ARG A 23 -4.02 -9.78 2.32
N SER A 24 -4.11 -10.17 3.59
CA SER A 24 -4.36 -9.21 4.67
C SER A 24 -3.22 -8.22 4.84
N GLU A 25 -1.96 -8.66 4.73
CA GLU A 25 -0.82 -7.74 4.80
C GLU A 25 -0.88 -6.69 3.69
N TYR A 26 -1.11 -7.11 2.46
CA TYR A 26 -1.17 -6.21 1.31
C TYR A 26 -2.37 -5.27 1.38
N TRP A 27 -3.58 -5.81 1.57
CA TRP A 27 -4.80 -5.01 1.50
C TRP A 27 -4.98 -4.09 2.70
N PHE A 28 -4.56 -4.49 3.89
CA PHE A 28 -4.56 -3.59 5.05
C PHE A 28 -3.53 -2.47 4.89
N PHE A 29 -2.39 -2.75 4.30
CA PHE A 29 -1.44 -1.68 3.98
C PHE A 29 -2.01 -0.72 2.94
N TYR A 30 -2.68 -1.24 1.93
CA TYR A 30 -3.37 -0.42 0.93
C TYR A 30 -4.44 0.47 1.59
N LEU A 31 -5.25 -0.13 2.46
CA LEU A 31 -6.27 0.61 3.24
C LEU A 31 -5.62 1.70 4.09
N PHE A 32 -4.51 1.40 4.76
CA PHE A 32 -3.77 2.38 5.56
C PHE A 32 -3.33 3.58 4.70
N ASN A 33 -2.85 3.34 3.48
CA ASN A 33 -2.47 4.43 2.57
C ASN A 33 -3.67 5.29 2.18
N ILE A 34 -4.83 4.70 1.96
CA ILE A 34 -6.07 5.45 1.70
C ILE A 34 -6.42 6.32 2.91
N ILE A 35 -6.38 5.76 4.11
CA ILE A 35 -6.66 6.48 5.35
C ILE A 35 -5.67 7.64 5.53
N MET A 36 -4.40 7.42 5.29
CA MET A 36 -3.38 8.49 5.37
C MET A 36 -3.65 9.60 4.37
N SER A 37 -3.99 9.24 3.13
CA SER A 37 -4.29 10.21 2.07
C SER A 37 -5.44 11.14 2.45
N PHE A 38 -6.60 10.55 2.72
CA PHE A 38 -7.79 11.33 3.04
C PHE A 38 -7.71 11.96 4.43
N GLY A 39 -7.17 11.24 5.41
CA GLY A 39 -7.08 11.70 6.78
C GLY A 39 -6.19 12.93 6.94
N LEU A 40 -5.00 12.93 6.36
CA LEU A 40 -4.09 14.08 6.43
C LEU A 40 -4.69 15.31 5.77
N ILE A 41 -5.26 15.14 4.58
CA ILE A 41 -5.88 16.26 3.84
C ILE A 41 -7.09 16.77 4.61
N ALA A 42 -7.97 15.90 5.08
CA ALA A 42 -9.17 16.29 5.80
C ALA A 42 -8.84 17.03 7.11
N VAL A 43 -7.96 16.45 7.92
CA VAL A 43 -7.59 17.06 9.22
C VAL A 43 -6.95 18.43 9.02
N CYS A 44 -5.99 18.55 8.11
CA CYS A 44 -5.34 19.84 7.84
C CYS A 44 -6.31 20.86 7.27
N SER A 45 -7.22 20.45 6.38
CA SER A 45 -8.24 21.33 5.82
C SER A 45 -9.21 21.84 6.89
N ILE A 46 -9.67 20.96 7.79
CA ILE A 46 -10.58 21.31 8.88
C ILE A 46 -9.90 22.28 9.85
N ILE A 47 -8.67 22.02 10.24
CA ILE A 47 -7.91 22.93 11.12
C ILE A 47 -7.76 24.30 10.46
N GLY A 48 -7.39 24.35 9.18
CA GLY A 48 -7.29 25.59 8.44
C GLY A 48 -8.60 26.36 8.38
N ALA A 49 -9.71 25.64 8.14
CA ALA A 49 -11.04 26.24 8.08
C ALA A 49 -11.47 26.84 9.41
N ILE A 50 -11.10 26.22 10.53
CA ILE A 50 -11.40 26.73 11.87
C ILE A 50 -10.76 28.10 12.09
N PHE A 51 -9.53 28.30 11.59
CA PHE A 51 -8.79 29.54 11.82
C PHE A 51 -9.07 30.64 10.80
N LYS A 52 -9.30 30.29 9.51
CA LYS A 52 -9.40 31.27 8.41
C LYS A 52 -10.51 30.96 7.40
N GLY A 53 -11.49 30.15 7.74
CA GLY A 53 -12.60 29.83 6.83
C GLY A 53 -12.13 29.14 5.55
N LEU A 54 -12.75 29.48 4.41
CA LEU A 54 -12.45 28.81 3.13
C LEU A 54 -10.99 28.97 2.70
N ASP A 55 -10.39 30.13 2.92
CA ASP A 55 -8.98 30.36 2.58
C ASP A 55 -8.07 29.46 3.43
N GLY A 56 -8.41 29.31 4.70
CA GLY A 56 -7.70 28.41 5.59
C GLY A 56 -7.88 26.94 5.22
N ALA A 57 -9.07 26.57 4.75
CA ALA A 57 -9.33 25.19 4.27
C ALA A 57 -8.47 24.86 3.05
N ALA A 58 -8.35 25.79 2.11
CA ALA A 58 -7.50 25.61 0.92
C ALA A 58 -6.02 25.50 1.30
N GLY A 59 -5.55 26.33 2.21
CA GLY A 59 -4.18 26.24 2.73
C GLY A 59 -3.92 24.93 3.45
N GLY A 60 -4.87 24.48 4.26
CA GLY A 60 -4.80 23.20 4.95
C GLY A 60 -4.76 22.01 3.99
N TYR A 61 -5.55 22.07 2.93
CA TYR A 61 -5.50 21.05 1.87
C TYR A 61 -4.10 20.95 1.28
N MET A 62 -3.49 22.08 0.95
CA MET A 62 -2.13 22.11 0.40
C MET A 62 -1.11 21.51 1.38
N VAL A 63 -1.19 21.89 2.66
CA VAL A 63 -0.30 21.33 3.69
C VAL A 63 -0.49 19.83 3.85
N GLY A 64 -1.73 19.38 3.93
CA GLY A 64 -2.05 17.95 4.05
C GLY A 64 -1.56 17.16 2.85
N ALA A 65 -1.72 17.71 1.64
CA ALA A 65 -1.23 17.08 0.42
C ALA A 65 0.30 16.98 0.41
N ILE A 66 1.01 18.01 0.85
CA ILE A 66 2.48 18.00 0.93
C ILE A 66 2.94 16.93 1.93
N ILE A 67 2.33 16.87 3.11
CA ILE A 67 2.66 15.87 4.12
C ILE A 67 2.41 14.45 3.58
N TYR A 68 1.28 14.26 2.90
CA TYR A 68 0.98 12.97 2.30
C TYR A 68 2.02 12.56 1.25
N TRP A 69 2.45 13.50 0.41
CA TRP A 69 3.45 13.19 -0.62
C TRP A 69 4.81 12.84 -0.02
N ILE A 70 5.19 13.50 1.08
CA ILE A 70 6.40 13.13 1.82
C ILE A 70 6.27 11.68 2.34
N TYR A 71 5.12 11.36 2.93
CA TYR A 71 4.82 10.00 3.37
C TYR A 71 4.85 9.02 2.20
N ALA A 72 4.23 9.36 1.06
CA ALA A 72 4.15 8.50 -0.11
C ALA A 72 5.53 8.16 -0.68
N ILE A 73 6.44 9.13 -0.69
CA ILE A 73 7.82 8.90 -1.11
C ILE A 73 8.51 7.91 -0.15
N ALA A 74 8.32 8.08 1.14
CA ALA A 74 8.89 7.18 2.14
C ALA A 74 8.26 5.77 2.06
N ALA A 75 6.99 5.67 1.71
CA ALA A 75 6.27 4.41 1.61
C ALA A 75 6.40 3.72 0.24
N PHE A 76 7.07 4.37 -0.72
CA PHE A 76 7.17 3.83 -2.07
C PHE A 76 7.90 2.48 -2.11
N ILE A 77 9.06 2.40 -1.48
CA ILE A 77 9.86 1.16 -1.44
C ILE A 77 9.14 0.05 -0.66
N PRO A 78 8.61 0.29 0.55
CA PRO A 78 7.81 -0.73 1.25
C PRO A 78 6.60 -1.19 0.44
N GLY A 79 5.94 -0.27 -0.28
CA GLY A 79 4.81 -0.58 -1.15
C GLY A 79 5.20 -1.49 -2.30
N LEU A 80 6.33 -1.23 -2.97
CA LEU A 80 6.86 -2.12 -4.00
C LEU A 80 7.23 -3.47 -3.40
N ALA A 81 7.90 -3.48 -2.25
CA ALA A 81 8.34 -4.71 -1.61
C ALA A 81 7.17 -5.62 -1.24
N VAL A 82 6.11 -5.08 -0.64
CA VAL A 82 4.93 -5.87 -0.29
C VAL A 82 4.19 -6.35 -1.54
N SER A 83 4.15 -5.55 -2.59
CA SER A 83 3.54 -5.94 -3.87
C SER A 83 4.27 -7.11 -4.51
N VAL A 84 5.59 -7.08 -4.54
CA VAL A 84 6.42 -8.18 -5.05
C VAL A 84 6.20 -9.44 -4.20
N ARG A 85 6.25 -9.31 -2.88
CA ARG A 85 6.00 -10.44 -1.98
C ARG A 85 4.58 -11.00 -2.12
N ARG A 86 3.61 -10.14 -2.45
CA ARG A 86 2.24 -10.58 -2.70
C ARG A 86 2.14 -11.40 -3.98
N LEU A 87 2.84 -10.99 -5.04
CA LEU A 87 2.94 -11.78 -6.27
C LEU A 87 3.60 -13.14 -6.01
N HIS A 88 4.66 -13.15 -5.22
CA HIS A 88 5.33 -14.40 -4.81
C HIS A 88 4.38 -15.35 -4.09
N ASP A 89 3.48 -14.81 -3.27
CA ASP A 89 2.51 -15.60 -2.52
C ASP A 89 1.54 -16.36 -3.43
N THR A 90 1.29 -15.84 -4.62
CA THR A 90 0.47 -16.49 -5.64
C THR A 90 1.31 -17.28 -6.66
N GLY A 91 2.61 -17.45 -6.42
CA GLY A 91 3.51 -18.18 -7.30
C GLY A 91 3.98 -17.40 -8.53
N ARG A 92 3.80 -16.07 -8.54
CA ARG A 92 4.20 -15.22 -9.66
C ARG A 92 5.45 -14.42 -9.31
N SER A 93 6.27 -14.13 -10.35
CA SER A 93 7.46 -13.30 -10.14
C SER A 93 7.10 -11.82 -10.00
N GLY A 94 8.00 -11.06 -9.37
CA GLY A 94 7.85 -9.61 -9.22
C GLY A 94 7.79 -8.84 -10.54
N PHE A 95 8.30 -9.42 -11.62
CA PHE A 95 8.21 -8.82 -12.96
C PHE A 95 6.76 -8.63 -13.42
N ASN A 96 5.79 -9.33 -12.83
CA ASN A 96 4.38 -9.10 -13.11
C ASN A 96 3.91 -7.69 -12.72
N LEU A 97 4.65 -6.94 -11.90
CA LEU A 97 4.34 -5.52 -11.64
C LEU A 97 4.40 -4.67 -12.90
N PHE A 98 5.16 -5.06 -13.93
CA PHE A 98 5.20 -4.34 -15.19
C PHE A 98 3.86 -4.29 -15.93
N TRP A 99 2.89 -5.12 -15.54
CA TRP A 99 1.51 -5.01 -16.05
C TRP A 99 0.88 -3.64 -15.73
N MET A 100 1.39 -2.93 -14.69
CA MET A 100 0.89 -1.59 -14.35
C MET A 100 1.05 -0.58 -15.51
N PHE A 101 1.97 -0.83 -16.44
CA PHE A 101 2.19 0.05 -17.59
C PHE A 101 1.18 -0.19 -18.73
N LEU A 102 0.36 -1.24 -18.66
CA LEU A 102 -0.75 -1.46 -19.57
C LEU A 102 -2.03 -0.92 -18.93
N PRO A 103 -2.57 0.23 -19.41
CA PRO A 103 -3.79 0.79 -18.81
C PRO A 103 -4.95 -0.20 -18.90
N ILE A 104 -5.81 -0.21 -17.90
CA ILE A 104 -7.03 -1.02 -17.80
C ILE A 104 -6.74 -2.52 -17.71
N ILE A 105 -6.18 -3.15 -18.74
CA ILE A 105 -5.91 -4.61 -18.79
C ILE A 105 -4.87 -4.98 -17.73
N GLY A 106 -3.75 -4.27 -17.69
CA GLY A 106 -2.68 -4.54 -16.73
C GLY A 106 -3.11 -4.29 -15.29
N ALA A 107 -3.80 -3.18 -15.03
CA ALA A 107 -4.32 -2.86 -13.71
C ALA A 107 -5.34 -3.92 -13.25
N SER A 108 -6.22 -4.39 -14.14
CA SER A 108 -7.18 -5.44 -13.82
C SER A 108 -6.51 -6.76 -13.49
N LEU A 109 -5.47 -7.15 -14.23
CA LEU A 109 -4.70 -8.35 -13.95
C LEU A 109 -4.01 -8.27 -12.58
N LEU A 110 -3.41 -7.13 -12.25
CA LEU A 110 -2.76 -6.94 -10.96
C LEU A 110 -3.75 -7.01 -9.81
N LEU A 111 -4.93 -6.42 -9.95
CA LEU A 111 -5.98 -6.52 -8.94
C LEU A 111 -6.36 -7.97 -8.69
N VAL A 112 -6.55 -8.75 -9.76
CA VAL A 112 -6.85 -10.18 -9.65
C VAL A 112 -5.73 -10.93 -8.93
N TYR A 113 -4.48 -10.67 -9.30
CA TYR A 113 -3.33 -11.33 -8.68
C TYR A 113 -3.23 -11.00 -7.19
N PHE A 114 -3.40 -9.73 -6.81
CA PHE A 114 -3.33 -9.31 -5.42
C PHE A 114 -4.49 -9.84 -4.58
N ALA A 115 -5.65 -10.07 -5.19
CA ALA A 115 -6.83 -10.61 -4.51
C ALA A 115 -6.88 -12.14 -4.50
N THR A 116 -6.03 -12.82 -5.27
CA THR A 116 -5.95 -14.28 -5.31
C THR A 116 -5.43 -14.80 -3.96
N GLY A 117 -5.94 -15.96 -3.51
CA GLY A 117 -5.48 -16.58 -2.28
C GLY A 117 -4.03 -17.06 -2.37
N SER A 118 -3.41 -17.26 -1.21
CA SER A 118 -2.04 -17.79 -1.12
C SER A 118 -1.94 -19.17 -1.75
N ASN A 119 -0.82 -19.46 -2.42
CA ASN A 119 -0.50 -20.81 -2.85
C ASN A 119 -0.38 -21.71 -1.62
N PRO A 120 -1.07 -22.88 -1.60
CA PRO A 120 -0.94 -23.81 -0.48
C PRO A 120 0.49 -24.33 -0.36
N GLY A 121 0.98 -24.44 0.88
CA GLY A 121 2.30 -24.96 1.16
C GLY A 121 3.44 -24.12 0.62
N ASP A 122 4.62 -24.71 0.54
CA ASP A 122 5.81 -24.03 0.03
C ASP A 122 5.75 -23.86 -1.48
N ASN A 123 6.28 -22.75 -1.97
CA ASN A 123 6.47 -22.52 -3.40
C ASN A 123 7.91 -22.05 -3.67
N ALA A 124 8.20 -21.65 -4.92
CA ALA A 124 9.53 -21.20 -5.30
C ALA A 124 10.06 -19.99 -4.48
N TYR A 125 9.18 -19.29 -3.78
CA TYR A 125 9.52 -18.06 -3.06
C TYR A 125 9.51 -18.23 -1.54
N GLY A 126 9.21 -19.40 -1.03
CA GLY A 126 9.28 -19.71 0.38
C GLY A 126 8.06 -20.45 0.93
N PRO A 127 8.02 -20.63 2.26
CA PRO A 127 6.90 -21.31 2.90
C PRO A 127 5.63 -20.46 2.88
N GLU A 128 4.48 -21.13 2.98
CA GLU A 128 3.19 -20.45 3.07
C GLU A 128 3.17 -19.57 4.34
N PRO A 129 2.85 -18.27 4.20
CA PRO A 129 2.84 -17.39 5.35
C PRO A 129 1.66 -17.68 6.28
N GLU A 130 1.85 -17.42 7.56
CA GLU A 130 0.77 -17.46 8.55
C GLU A 130 -0.28 -16.39 8.24
N LYS A 131 -1.55 -16.77 8.37
CA LYS A 131 -2.69 -15.88 8.09
C LYS A 131 -3.09 -15.05 9.31
#